data_b38569ce9743d23ac9712a13802f3dff
#
_entry.id   b38569ce9743d23ac9712a13802f3dff
#
_cell.length_a   1.000
_cell.length_b   1.000
_cell.length_c   1.000
_cell.angle_alpha   90.00
_cell.angle_beta   90.00
_cell.angle_gamma   90.00
#
_symmetry.space_group_name_H-M   'P 1'
#
loop_
_entity.id
_entity.type
_entity.pdbx_description
1 polymer ?
#
loop_
_entity_poly.entity_id
_entity_poly.type
_entity_poly.pdbx_seq_one_letter_code
_entity_poly.pdbx_strand_id
1 'polypeptide(L)'
;MFFKTNYKNLNSSWINKIHLGENPNSQDLSDHLHIIHNRYAGFTEKMATSCCDLNGKNSYELLLDTVDPSFHTDILDLACGSGVLLELCKKRFPSDLRLFGVDMNDNELKLARTRFSKNDVSFYKANAQDLNFMRDASKDVIFCHWALTLMDPVIPVLKTVKRILRNQGIFSAIVDGDSKSAAGYLEIHNLIYKFVQKIFPNYGLLELGDPRVR
;
A
#
# COMPACT_ATOMS: atom_id res chain seq x y z
N MET A 1 9.71 -18.67 13.48
CA MET A 1 10.67 -17.75 14.15
C MET A 1 10.00 -16.40 14.23
N PHE A 2 9.28 -16.11 15.33
CA PHE A 2 8.53 -14.87 15.49
C PHE A 2 9.51 -13.72 15.63
N PHE A 3 9.38 -12.73 14.77
CA PHE A 3 10.15 -11.50 14.81
C PHE A 3 9.95 -10.82 16.16
N LYS A 4 10.98 -10.79 17.00
CA LYS A 4 11.10 -9.78 18.05
C LYS A 4 11.38 -8.43 17.38
N THR A 5 10.39 -7.88 16.70
CA THR A 5 10.43 -6.49 16.29
C THR A 5 10.24 -5.68 17.58
N ASN A 6 11.28 -5.01 17.97
CA ASN A 6 11.30 -4.14 19.14
C ASN A 6 10.47 -2.88 18.82
N TYR A 7 9.13 -2.99 18.83
CA TYR A 7 8.21 -1.86 18.69
C TYR A 7 8.30 -0.86 19.85
N LYS A 8 9.09 -1.17 20.89
CA LYS A 8 9.24 -0.35 22.09
C LYS A 8 9.74 1.08 21.86
N ASN A 9 10.12 1.45 20.62
CA ASN A 9 10.68 2.76 20.30
C ASN A 9 10.05 3.44 19.06
N LEU A 10 8.84 3.06 18.66
CA LEU A 10 8.07 3.84 17.69
C LEU A 10 7.35 4.96 18.46
N ASN A 11 8.03 6.09 18.60
CA ASN A 11 7.42 7.27 19.20
C ASN A 11 6.82 8.12 18.05
N SER A 12 5.50 8.10 17.91
CA SER A 12 4.77 8.94 16.96
C SER A 12 3.61 9.62 17.67
N SER A 13 3.16 10.75 17.13
CA SER A 13 1.98 11.45 17.60
C SER A 13 0.75 10.53 17.61
N TRP A 14 0.60 9.69 16.58
CA TRP A 14 -0.49 8.71 16.46
C TRP A 14 -0.52 7.73 17.64
N ILE A 15 0.60 7.09 17.96
CA ILE A 15 0.71 6.17 19.11
C ILE A 15 0.45 6.90 20.43
N ASN A 16 1.02 8.10 20.60
CA ASN A 16 0.89 8.85 21.84
C ASN A 16 -0.58 9.25 22.09
N LYS A 17 -1.30 9.71 21.08
CA LYS A 17 -2.72 10.03 21.18
C LYS A 17 -3.55 8.81 21.57
N ILE A 18 -3.31 7.65 20.96
CA ILE A 18 -3.99 6.40 21.34
C ILE A 18 -3.73 6.05 22.81
N HIS A 19 -2.49 6.18 23.29
CA HIS A 19 -2.17 5.90 24.70
C HIS A 19 -2.89 6.85 25.66
N LEU A 20 -3.11 8.11 25.25
CA LEU A 20 -3.87 9.10 26.03
C LEU A 20 -5.39 8.96 25.92
N GLY A 21 -5.90 8.08 25.06
CA GLY A 21 -7.33 7.95 24.79
C GLY A 21 -7.85 9.05 23.86
N GLU A 22 -6.97 9.69 23.10
CA GLU A 22 -7.30 10.72 22.11
C GLU A 22 -7.45 10.11 20.71
N ASN A 23 -8.27 10.72 19.86
CA ASN A 23 -8.40 10.30 18.47
C ASN A 23 -7.29 10.92 17.60
N PRO A 24 -6.42 10.10 16.97
CA PRO A 24 -5.48 10.59 15.97
C PRO A 24 -6.22 11.07 14.70
N ASN A 25 -5.63 12.02 14.01
CA ASN A 25 -6.13 12.50 12.72
C ASN A 25 -5.33 11.91 11.55
N SER A 26 -5.71 12.25 10.31
CA SER A 26 -5.06 11.76 9.09
C SER A 26 -3.58 12.14 8.99
N GLN A 27 -3.18 13.30 9.53
CA GLN A 27 -1.78 13.71 9.54
C GLN A 27 -0.97 12.85 10.52
N ASP A 28 -1.52 12.57 11.70
CA ASP A 28 -0.88 11.69 12.69
C ASP A 28 -0.65 10.29 12.09
N LEU A 29 -1.62 9.76 11.32
CA LEU A 29 -1.49 8.48 10.62
C LEU A 29 -0.41 8.55 9.54
N SER A 30 -0.42 9.58 8.70
CA SER A 30 0.58 9.78 7.65
C SER A 30 2.00 9.82 8.22
N ASP A 31 2.21 10.58 9.29
CA ASP A 31 3.51 10.70 9.95
C ASP A 31 3.93 9.36 10.58
N HIS A 32 3.00 8.63 11.19
CA HIS A 32 3.25 7.31 11.74
C HIS A 32 3.68 6.30 10.67
N LEU A 33 2.97 6.23 9.55
CA LEU A 33 3.31 5.38 8.42
C LEU A 33 4.68 5.75 7.85
N HIS A 34 4.99 7.04 7.74
CA HIS A 34 6.29 7.50 7.29
C HIS A 34 7.42 7.02 8.23
N ILE A 35 7.24 7.06 9.54
CA ILE A 35 8.19 6.52 10.53
C ILE A 35 8.37 5.01 10.33
N ILE A 36 7.27 4.24 10.14
CA ILE A 36 7.34 2.79 9.94
C ILE A 36 8.12 2.47 8.66
N HIS A 37 7.75 3.05 7.53
CA HIS A 37 8.40 2.79 6.25
C HIS A 37 9.86 3.26 6.19
N ASN A 38 10.19 4.35 6.87
CA ASN A 38 11.60 4.77 7.02
C ASN A 38 12.43 3.75 7.80
N ARG A 39 11.83 3.10 8.80
CA ARG A 39 12.54 2.16 9.66
C ARG A 39 12.52 0.72 9.11
N TYR A 40 11.45 0.36 8.43
CA TYR A 40 11.19 -1.01 7.99
C TYR A 40 10.74 -1.06 6.51
N ALA A 41 11.54 -0.48 5.61
CA ALA A 41 11.25 -0.54 4.18
C ALA A 41 11.05 -2.00 3.72
N GLY A 42 10.07 -2.23 2.86
CA GLY A 42 9.66 -3.57 2.42
C GLY A 42 8.82 -4.37 3.43
N PHE A 43 8.33 -3.75 4.50
CA PHE A 43 7.49 -4.43 5.49
C PHE A 43 6.20 -4.97 4.88
N THR A 44 5.49 -4.15 4.11
CA THR A 44 4.24 -4.53 3.44
C THR A 44 4.43 -5.72 2.50
N GLU A 45 5.55 -5.75 1.76
CA GLU A 45 5.91 -6.86 0.88
C GLU A 45 5.98 -8.19 1.63
N LYS A 46 6.69 -8.21 2.77
CA LYS A 46 6.84 -9.44 3.57
C LYS A 46 5.51 -9.98 4.05
N MET A 47 4.58 -9.10 4.41
CA MET A 47 3.25 -9.49 4.84
C MET A 47 2.42 -10.00 3.66
N ALA A 48 2.37 -9.25 2.57
CA ALA A 48 1.56 -9.55 1.40
C ALA A 48 1.98 -10.86 0.71
N THR A 49 3.29 -11.10 0.57
CA THR A 49 3.79 -12.33 -0.05
C THR A 49 3.61 -13.60 0.80
N SER A 50 3.36 -13.43 2.11
CA SER A 50 3.10 -14.55 3.03
C SER A 50 1.63 -14.95 3.09
N CYS A 51 0.71 -14.17 2.51
CA CYS A 51 -0.73 -14.41 2.53
C CYS A 51 -1.20 -14.78 1.12
N CYS A 52 -1.78 -15.97 0.97
CA CYS A 52 -2.29 -16.45 -0.31
C CYS A 52 -3.76 -16.84 -0.18
N ASP A 53 -4.48 -16.75 -1.31
CA ASP A 53 -5.83 -17.29 -1.45
C ASP A 53 -5.82 -18.84 -1.51
N LEU A 54 -7.00 -19.43 -1.69
CA LEU A 54 -7.15 -20.90 -1.79
C LEU A 54 -6.46 -21.49 -3.03
N ASN A 55 -6.12 -20.69 -4.02
CA ASN A 55 -5.41 -21.09 -5.23
C ASN A 55 -3.88 -20.88 -5.11
N GLY A 56 -3.42 -20.42 -3.97
CA GLY A 56 -2.01 -20.13 -3.70
C GLY A 56 -1.54 -18.80 -4.26
N LYS A 57 -2.44 -17.90 -4.73
CA LYS A 57 -2.08 -16.58 -5.24
C LYS A 57 -2.07 -15.55 -4.12
N ASN A 58 -1.01 -14.76 -4.04
CA ASN A 58 -0.98 -13.59 -3.18
C ASN A 58 -1.65 -12.37 -3.83
N SER A 59 -1.84 -11.30 -3.06
CA SER A 59 -2.53 -10.10 -3.53
C SER A 59 -1.82 -9.36 -4.67
N TYR A 60 -0.52 -9.47 -4.82
CA TYR A 60 0.21 -8.94 -5.98
C TYR A 60 -0.14 -9.70 -7.25
N GLU A 61 -0.20 -11.03 -7.17
CA GLU A 61 -0.53 -11.88 -8.31
C GLU A 61 -1.97 -11.65 -8.79
N LEU A 62 -2.90 -11.37 -7.87
CA LEU A 62 -4.27 -10.99 -8.21
C LEU A 62 -4.32 -9.67 -9.01
N LEU A 63 -3.50 -8.68 -8.65
CA LEU A 63 -3.39 -7.44 -9.44
C LEU A 63 -2.83 -7.72 -10.83
N LEU A 64 -1.81 -8.55 -10.95
CA LEU A 64 -1.21 -8.91 -12.24
C LEU A 64 -2.20 -9.62 -13.18
N ASP A 65 -3.17 -10.35 -12.65
CA ASP A 65 -4.19 -11.01 -13.46
C ASP A 65 -5.11 -10.04 -14.21
N THR A 66 -5.11 -8.76 -13.85
CA THR A 66 -5.85 -7.70 -14.55
C THR A 66 -5.12 -7.15 -15.78
N VAL A 67 -3.85 -7.52 -16.00
CA VAL A 67 -3.04 -7.06 -17.13
C VAL A 67 -3.25 -7.95 -18.34
N ASP A 68 -3.64 -7.35 -19.46
CA ASP A 68 -3.55 -8.00 -20.77
C ASP A 68 -2.34 -7.43 -21.52
N PRO A 69 -1.26 -8.20 -21.70
CA PRO A 69 -0.03 -7.72 -22.32
C PRO A 69 -0.17 -7.41 -23.82
N SER A 70 -1.30 -7.80 -24.45
CA SER A 70 -1.59 -7.45 -25.85
C SER A 70 -1.97 -5.97 -26.01
N PHE A 71 -2.48 -5.35 -24.94
CA PHE A 71 -3.01 -3.98 -24.95
C PHE A 71 -2.32 -3.07 -23.95
N HIS A 72 -1.88 -3.62 -22.82
CA HIS A 72 -1.36 -2.85 -21.69
C HIS A 72 0.16 -2.81 -21.72
N THR A 73 0.71 -1.66 -22.08
CA THR A 73 2.16 -1.45 -22.15
C THR A 73 2.68 -0.44 -21.13
N ASP A 74 1.87 0.56 -20.75
CA ASP A 74 2.23 1.60 -19.79
C ASP A 74 1.59 1.31 -18.42
N ILE A 75 2.37 0.83 -17.47
CA ILE A 75 1.90 0.41 -16.14
C ILE A 75 2.47 1.35 -15.08
N LEU A 76 1.60 1.90 -14.23
CA LEU A 76 1.95 2.69 -13.06
C LEU A 76 1.58 1.92 -11.79
N ASP A 77 2.52 1.79 -10.87
CA ASP A 77 2.26 1.36 -9.50
C ASP A 77 2.24 2.59 -8.58
N LEU A 78 1.07 2.89 -8.03
CA LEU A 78 0.80 4.03 -7.17
C LEU A 78 0.97 3.63 -5.71
N ALA A 79 1.87 4.27 -4.99
CA ALA A 79 2.43 3.85 -3.71
C ALA A 79 3.16 2.50 -3.85
N CYS A 80 4.16 2.48 -4.75
CA CYS A 80 4.84 1.26 -5.19
C CYS A 80 5.73 0.61 -4.11
N GLY A 81 5.94 1.26 -2.98
CA GLY A 81 6.77 0.77 -1.89
C GLY A 81 8.13 0.27 -2.39
N SER A 82 8.49 -0.94 -2.01
CA SER A 82 9.73 -1.62 -2.41
C SER A 82 9.79 -2.07 -3.87
N GLY A 83 8.77 -1.80 -4.69
CA GLY A 83 8.74 -2.09 -6.13
C GLY A 83 8.49 -3.54 -6.51
N VAL A 84 8.01 -4.36 -5.60
CA VAL A 84 7.78 -5.80 -5.81
C VAL A 84 6.76 -6.08 -6.91
N LEU A 85 5.68 -5.31 -6.98
CA LEU A 85 4.65 -5.50 -8.00
C LEU A 85 5.21 -5.24 -9.41
N LEU A 86 6.03 -4.19 -9.55
CA LEU A 86 6.70 -3.89 -10.83
C LEU A 86 7.75 -4.95 -11.20
N GLU A 87 8.44 -5.53 -10.22
CA GLU A 87 9.36 -6.65 -10.46
C GLU A 87 8.59 -7.88 -10.96
N LEU A 88 7.44 -8.18 -10.38
CA LEU A 88 6.57 -9.27 -10.82
C LEU A 88 5.97 -9.01 -12.22
N CYS A 89 5.59 -7.76 -12.52
CA CYS A 89 5.20 -7.36 -13.88
C CYS A 89 6.31 -7.71 -14.90
N LYS A 90 7.54 -7.29 -14.61
CA LYS A 90 8.68 -7.55 -15.51
C LYS A 90 8.96 -9.04 -15.69
N LYS A 91 8.81 -9.83 -14.62
CA LYS A 91 9.01 -11.29 -14.67
C LYS A 91 7.93 -12.01 -15.46
N ARG A 92 6.66 -11.59 -15.27
CA ARG A 92 5.50 -12.25 -15.89
C ARG A 92 5.27 -11.85 -17.34
N PHE A 93 5.60 -10.59 -17.67
CA PHE A 93 5.37 -10.00 -18.99
C PHE A 93 6.70 -9.48 -19.56
N PRO A 94 7.53 -10.33 -20.20
CA PRO A 94 8.88 -9.98 -20.64
C PRO A 94 8.93 -9.05 -21.86
N SER A 95 7.80 -8.67 -22.44
CA SER A 95 7.70 -7.73 -23.55
C SER A 95 7.90 -6.28 -23.11
N ASP A 96 7.88 -5.33 -24.05
CA ASP A 96 8.22 -3.91 -23.92
C ASP A 96 7.32 -3.09 -23.00
N LEU A 97 7.17 -3.53 -21.76
CA LEU A 97 6.44 -2.77 -20.74
C LEU A 97 7.24 -1.53 -20.31
N ARG A 98 6.56 -0.40 -20.29
CA ARG A 98 7.04 0.83 -19.66
C ARG A 98 6.49 0.89 -18.23
N LEU A 99 7.36 0.65 -17.27
CA LEU A 99 7.01 0.53 -15.87
C LEU A 99 7.32 1.83 -15.13
N PHE A 100 6.38 2.28 -14.31
CA PHE A 100 6.47 3.50 -13.52
C PHE A 100 6.09 3.19 -12.08
N GLY A 101 6.88 3.68 -11.13
CA GLY A 101 6.59 3.59 -9.71
C GLY A 101 6.55 4.97 -9.07
N VAL A 102 5.53 5.21 -8.26
CA VAL A 102 5.42 6.43 -7.45
C VAL A 102 5.29 6.04 -5.99
N ASP A 103 6.11 6.62 -5.14
CA ASP A 103 5.99 6.51 -3.69
C ASP A 103 6.41 7.81 -3.01
N MET A 104 5.86 8.11 -1.85
CA MET A 104 6.26 9.27 -1.05
C MET A 104 7.51 9.01 -0.20
N ASN A 105 7.87 7.75 0.03
CA ASN A 105 8.94 7.34 0.95
C ASN A 105 10.25 7.06 0.21
N ASP A 106 11.31 7.79 0.59
CA ASP A 106 12.64 7.64 -0.04
C ASP A 106 13.29 6.28 0.22
N ASN A 107 13.07 5.68 1.39
CA ASN A 107 13.71 4.40 1.74
C ASN A 107 13.06 3.24 0.98
N GLU A 108 11.73 3.29 0.78
CA GLU A 108 11.03 2.37 -0.11
C GLU A 108 11.55 2.50 -1.55
N LEU A 109 11.64 3.73 -2.08
CA LEU A 109 12.16 3.96 -3.43
C LEU A 109 13.64 3.56 -3.59
N LYS A 110 14.47 3.73 -2.55
CA LYS A 110 15.84 3.22 -2.58
C LYS A 110 15.84 1.70 -2.71
N LEU A 111 15.02 1.01 -1.91
CA LEU A 111 14.89 -0.45 -1.98
C LEU A 111 14.35 -0.88 -3.35
N ALA A 112 13.30 -0.21 -3.86
CA ALA A 112 12.74 -0.48 -5.17
C ALA A 112 13.81 -0.41 -6.28
N ARG A 113 14.63 0.65 -6.28
CA ARG A 113 15.70 0.82 -7.29
C ARG A 113 16.74 -0.29 -7.27
N THR A 114 16.94 -0.99 -6.14
CA THR A 114 17.90 -2.12 -6.09
C THR A 114 17.44 -3.36 -6.85
N ARG A 115 16.14 -3.45 -7.18
CA ARG A 115 15.54 -4.60 -7.88
C ARG A 115 15.72 -4.55 -9.38
N PHE A 116 16.06 -3.39 -9.92
CA PHE A 116 16.06 -3.15 -11.37
C PHE A 116 17.38 -2.65 -11.88
N SER A 117 17.69 -2.99 -13.13
CA SER A 117 18.76 -2.35 -13.86
C SER A 117 18.39 -0.88 -14.16
N LYS A 118 19.41 -0.07 -14.37
CA LYS A 118 19.21 1.35 -14.70
C LYS A 118 18.33 1.46 -15.95
N ASN A 119 17.26 2.27 -15.86
CA ASN A 119 16.28 2.52 -16.91
C ASN A 119 15.19 1.46 -17.14
N ASP A 120 15.15 0.37 -16.38
CA ASP A 120 14.08 -0.62 -16.51
C ASP A 120 12.72 -0.08 -15.99
N VAL A 121 12.77 0.76 -14.98
CA VAL A 121 11.59 1.37 -14.32
C VAL A 121 11.87 2.83 -14.00
N SER A 122 10.88 3.69 -14.25
CA SER A 122 10.94 5.09 -13.87
C SER A 122 10.33 5.29 -12.50
N PHE A 123 11.14 5.61 -11.48
CA PHE A 123 10.67 5.86 -10.11
C PHE A 123 10.63 7.34 -9.77
N TYR A 124 9.50 7.80 -9.21
CA TYR A 124 9.27 9.18 -8.80
C TYR A 124 8.88 9.26 -7.34
N LYS A 125 9.48 10.22 -6.63
CA LYS A 125 9.03 10.59 -5.29
C LYS A 125 7.93 11.63 -5.42
N ALA A 126 6.70 11.26 -5.08
CA ALA A 126 5.56 12.17 -5.11
C ALA A 126 4.40 11.65 -4.25
N ASN A 127 3.50 12.55 -3.89
CA ASN A 127 2.21 12.19 -3.32
C ASN A 127 1.23 11.76 -4.42
N ALA A 128 0.42 10.75 -4.13
CA ALA A 128 -0.58 10.24 -5.07
C ALA A 128 -1.63 11.30 -5.48
N GLN A 129 -1.85 12.31 -4.64
CA GLN A 129 -2.76 13.43 -4.93
C GLN A 129 -2.20 14.39 -5.98
N ASP A 130 -0.87 14.46 -6.16
CA ASP A 130 -0.20 15.44 -7.00
C ASP A 130 0.80 14.79 -7.96
N LEU A 131 0.29 14.29 -9.09
CA LEU A 131 1.08 13.72 -10.18
C LEU A 131 1.00 14.60 -11.44
N ASN A 132 1.07 15.93 -11.27
CA ASN A 132 0.95 16.88 -12.37
C ASN A 132 2.05 16.75 -13.44
N PHE A 133 3.18 16.13 -13.09
CA PHE A 133 4.25 15.80 -14.04
C PHE A 133 3.90 14.64 -14.97
N MET A 134 2.89 13.84 -14.67
CA MET A 134 2.40 12.77 -15.52
C MET A 134 1.36 13.31 -16.51
N ARG A 135 1.57 12.99 -17.80
CA ARG A 135 0.67 13.40 -18.87
C ARG A 135 -0.70 12.73 -18.73
N ASP A 136 -1.72 13.43 -19.16
CA ASP A 136 -3.08 12.89 -19.30
C ASP A 136 -3.10 11.70 -20.25
N ALA A 137 -4.00 10.76 -20.02
CA ALA A 137 -4.22 9.58 -20.86
C ALA A 137 -2.91 8.88 -21.28
N SER A 138 -2.01 8.65 -20.34
CA SER A 138 -0.65 8.12 -20.59
C SER A 138 -0.40 6.74 -20.01
N LYS A 139 -1.32 6.18 -19.24
CA LYS A 139 -1.19 4.85 -18.62
C LYS A 139 -2.34 3.94 -19.03
N ASP A 140 -2.01 2.68 -19.28
CA ASP A 140 -2.99 1.64 -19.57
C ASP A 140 -3.50 0.97 -18.29
N VAL A 141 -2.60 0.76 -17.33
CA VAL A 141 -2.93 0.19 -16.02
C VAL A 141 -2.33 1.04 -14.91
N ILE A 142 -3.12 1.31 -13.89
CA ILE A 142 -2.66 1.89 -12.64
C ILE A 142 -3.00 0.91 -11.53
N PHE A 143 -1.98 0.48 -10.80
CA PHE A 143 -2.11 -0.33 -9.60
C PHE A 143 -2.08 0.51 -8.34
N CYS A 144 -2.75 0.04 -7.28
CA CYS A 144 -2.59 0.54 -5.93
C CYS A 144 -2.78 -0.60 -4.93
N HIS A 145 -1.69 -1.05 -4.31
CA HIS A 145 -1.71 -2.19 -3.41
C HIS A 145 -1.69 -1.74 -1.95
N TRP A 146 -2.76 -2.00 -1.20
CA TRP A 146 -2.93 -1.72 0.23
C TRP A 146 -2.58 -0.28 0.67
N ALA A 147 -2.75 0.69 -0.23
CA ALA A 147 -2.41 2.07 0.09
C ALA A 147 -3.59 3.04 -0.10
N LEU A 148 -4.58 2.69 -0.92
CA LEU A 148 -5.67 3.62 -1.25
C LEU A 148 -6.45 4.07 -0.01
N THR A 149 -6.66 3.17 0.95
CA THR A 149 -7.35 3.45 2.22
C THR A 149 -6.56 4.37 3.16
N LEU A 150 -5.26 4.53 2.92
CA LEU A 150 -4.37 5.39 3.69
C LEU A 150 -4.23 6.79 3.07
N MET A 151 -4.77 7.01 1.87
CA MET A 151 -4.66 8.27 1.13
C MET A 151 -5.82 9.21 1.50
N ASP A 152 -5.55 10.19 2.33
CA ASP A 152 -6.53 11.17 2.74
C ASP A 152 -6.12 12.61 2.33
N PRO A 153 -6.95 13.34 1.57
CA PRO A 153 -8.24 12.91 0.99
C PRO A 153 -8.07 12.00 -0.23
N VAL A 154 -8.95 11.00 -0.39
CA VAL A 154 -8.89 10.04 -1.50
C VAL A 154 -9.40 10.61 -2.84
N ILE A 155 -10.33 11.56 -2.81
CA ILE A 155 -10.95 12.10 -4.03
C ILE A 155 -9.94 12.74 -4.99
N PRO A 156 -8.95 13.55 -4.55
CA PRO A 156 -7.89 14.04 -5.42
C PRO A 156 -7.09 12.92 -6.09
N VAL A 157 -6.82 11.82 -5.36
CA VAL A 157 -6.12 10.65 -5.91
C VAL A 157 -6.94 10.03 -7.06
N LEU A 158 -8.23 9.79 -6.85
CA LEU A 158 -9.11 9.22 -7.87
C LEU A 158 -9.26 10.13 -9.10
N LYS A 159 -9.30 11.44 -8.90
CA LYS A 159 -9.27 12.41 -10.02
C LYS A 159 -7.95 12.33 -10.79
N THR A 160 -6.83 12.23 -10.10
CA THR A 160 -5.51 12.08 -10.70
C THR A 160 -5.42 10.76 -11.48
N VAL A 161 -5.85 9.64 -10.90
CA VAL A 161 -5.93 8.34 -11.57
C VAL A 161 -6.77 8.44 -12.86
N LYS A 162 -7.99 8.98 -12.77
CA LYS A 162 -8.87 9.18 -13.94
C LYS A 162 -8.23 10.01 -15.03
N ARG A 163 -7.50 11.05 -14.68
CA ARG A 163 -6.80 11.94 -15.65
C ARG A 163 -5.68 11.20 -16.38
N ILE A 164 -4.89 10.42 -15.66
CA ILE A 164 -3.69 9.75 -16.17
C ILE A 164 -4.05 8.50 -16.99
N LEU A 165 -5.12 7.80 -16.64
CA LEU A 165 -5.58 6.61 -17.39
C LEU A 165 -6.02 6.98 -18.80
N ARG A 166 -5.64 6.14 -19.75
CA ARG A 166 -6.18 6.16 -21.10
C ARG A 166 -7.66 5.76 -21.09
N ASN A 167 -8.36 6.08 -22.19
CA ASN A 167 -9.68 5.52 -22.43
C ASN A 167 -9.56 3.97 -22.44
N GLN A 168 -10.45 3.28 -21.70
CA GLN A 168 -10.40 1.83 -21.45
C GLN A 168 -9.23 1.34 -20.58
N GLY A 169 -8.43 2.25 -20.01
CA GLY A 169 -7.40 1.89 -19.04
C GLY A 169 -8.00 1.36 -17.73
N ILE A 170 -7.24 0.55 -17.02
CA ILE A 170 -7.67 -0.14 -15.80
C ILE A 170 -7.05 0.50 -14.57
N PHE A 171 -7.87 0.83 -13.57
CA PHE A 171 -7.42 1.06 -12.21
C PHE A 171 -7.73 -0.18 -11.37
N SER A 172 -6.70 -0.87 -10.89
CA SER A 172 -6.83 -2.08 -10.09
C SER A 172 -6.19 -1.85 -8.71
N ALA A 173 -6.99 -2.05 -7.65
CA ALA A 173 -6.53 -1.81 -6.29
C ALA A 173 -6.85 -2.97 -5.36
N ILE A 174 -5.93 -3.27 -4.43
CA ILE A 174 -6.21 -4.11 -3.27
C ILE A 174 -6.47 -3.17 -2.09
N VAL A 175 -7.60 -3.36 -1.46
CA VAL A 175 -8.03 -2.64 -0.25
C VAL A 175 -8.48 -3.64 0.80
N ASP A 176 -8.57 -3.20 2.04
CA ASP A 176 -9.10 -4.04 3.11
C ASP A 176 -10.56 -4.40 2.83
N GLY A 177 -10.89 -5.66 3.05
CA GLY A 177 -12.26 -6.16 2.93
C GLY A 177 -13.09 -5.87 4.19
N ASP A 178 -14.40 -6.12 4.11
CA ASP A 178 -15.26 -6.09 5.29
C ASP A 178 -14.87 -7.24 6.24
N SER A 179 -14.39 -6.87 7.43
CA SER A 179 -13.98 -7.81 8.47
C SER A 179 -15.09 -8.78 8.90
N LYS A 180 -16.37 -8.39 8.75
CA LYS A 180 -17.52 -9.22 9.08
C LYS A 180 -17.76 -10.33 8.05
N SER A 181 -17.26 -10.18 6.84
CA SER A 181 -17.42 -11.17 5.77
C SER A 181 -16.40 -12.31 5.84
N ALA A 182 -15.33 -12.16 6.63
CA ALA A 182 -14.30 -13.18 6.76
C ALA A 182 -14.56 -14.07 7.98
N ALA A 183 -14.88 -15.34 7.75
CA ALA A 183 -15.10 -16.31 8.83
C ALA A 183 -13.89 -16.40 9.75
N GLY A 184 -14.13 -16.34 11.06
CA GLY A 184 -13.09 -16.40 12.09
C GLY A 184 -12.24 -15.14 12.26
N TYR A 185 -12.37 -14.14 11.37
CA TYR A 185 -11.57 -12.91 11.46
C TYR A 185 -11.87 -12.13 12.74
N LEU A 186 -13.16 -11.94 13.05
CA LEU A 186 -13.57 -11.20 14.26
C LEU A 186 -13.13 -11.89 15.54
N GLU A 187 -13.17 -13.23 15.58
CA GLU A 187 -12.74 -14.01 16.75
C GLU A 187 -11.23 -13.82 16.99
N ILE A 188 -10.42 -13.92 15.93
CA ILE A 188 -8.96 -13.70 16.01
C ILE A 188 -8.69 -12.23 16.38
N HIS A 189 -9.38 -11.30 15.77
CA HIS A 189 -9.23 -9.87 16.03
C HIS A 189 -9.56 -9.53 17.50
N ASN A 190 -10.68 -10.04 18.02
CA ASN A 190 -11.07 -9.88 19.41
C ASN A 190 -10.07 -10.51 20.37
N LEU A 191 -9.50 -11.66 20.00
CA LEU A 191 -8.45 -12.31 20.79
C LEU A 191 -7.19 -11.43 20.84
N ILE A 192 -6.75 -10.89 19.70
CA ILE A 192 -5.60 -9.98 19.63
C ILE A 192 -5.86 -8.75 20.51
N TYR A 193 -7.03 -8.10 20.40
CA TYR A 193 -7.41 -6.95 21.24
C TYR A 193 -7.34 -7.26 22.72
N LYS A 194 -7.89 -8.40 23.14
CA LYS A 194 -7.85 -8.84 24.52
C LYS A 194 -6.43 -8.94 25.10
N PHE A 195 -5.45 -9.33 24.29
CA PHE A 195 -4.04 -9.37 24.71
C PHE A 195 -3.38 -8.00 24.66
N VAL A 196 -3.63 -7.22 23.62
CA VAL A 196 -3.04 -5.88 23.46
C VAL A 196 -3.54 -4.93 24.54
N GLN A 197 -4.83 -4.98 24.91
CA GLN A 197 -5.44 -4.16 25.96
C GLN A 197 -4.86 -4.41 27.35
N LYS A 198 -4.22 -5.56 27.59
CA LYS A 198 -3.47 -5.78 28.84
C LYS A 198 -2.24 -4.85 28.97
N ILE A 199 -1.70 -4.38 27.86
CA ILE A 199 -0.53 -3.49 27.79
C ILE A 199 -0.99 -2.05 27.50
N PHE A 200 -1.97 -1.91 26.63
CA PHE A 200 -2.55 -0.63 26.19
C PHE A 200 -4.06 -0.65 26.41
N PRO A 201 -4.56 -0.30 27.61
CA PRO A 201 -5.99 -0.45 27.98
C PRO A 201 -6.97 0.25 27.02
N ASN A 202 -6.55 1.35 26.41
CA ASN A 202 -7.38 2.13 25.49
C ASN A 202 -7.37 1.61 24.05
N TYR A 203 -6.58 0.58 23.73
CA TYR A 203 -6.48 0.07 22.37
C TYR A 203 -7.83 -0.52 21.92
N GLY A 204 -8.30 -0.09 20.75
CA GLY A 204 -9.56 -0.54 20.17
C GLY A 204 -10.83 0.04 20.80
N LEU A 205 -10.71 0.85 21.87
CA LEU A 205 -11.85 1.56 22.46
C LEU A 205 -12.17 2.84 21.68
N LEU A 206 -11.20 3.34 20.92
CA LEU A 206 -11.34 4.53 20.09
C LEU A 206 -11.67 4.11 18.67
N GLU A 207 -12.46 4.92 18.00
CA GLU A 207 -12.63 4.83 16.57
C GLU A 207 -11.33 5.25 15.90
N LEU A 208 -10.41 4.28 15.77
CA LEU A 208 -9.11 4.51 15.19
C LEU A 208 -9.20 4.65 13.68
N GLY A 209 -8.65 5.72 13.20
CA GLY A 209 -8.36 5.87 11.80
C GLY A 209 -9.53 6.37 10.96
N ASP A 210 -9.31 6.28 9.72
CA ASP A 210 -10.18 6.67 8.65
C ASP A 210 -11.41 5.74 8.59
N PRO A 211 -12.63 6.27 8.60
CA PRO A 211 -13.84 5.46 8.42
C PRO A 211 -13.86 4.65 7.12
N ARG A 212 -12.96 4.95 6.17
CA ARG A 212 -12.77 4.18 4.94
C ARG A 212 -12.06 2.84 5.17
N VAL A 213 -11.43 2.64 6.32
CA VAL A 213 -10.67 1.42 6.68
C VAL A 213 -11.54 0.44 7.49
N ARG A 214 -12.83 0.72 7.68
CA ARG A 214 -13.76 -0.07 8.50
C ARG A 214 -14.70 -0.91 7.69
#